data_1a7b0559988cdf9cc20961b5c0bbcc8c
#
_entry.id   1a7b0559988cdf9cc20961b5c0bbcc8c
#
_cell.length_a   1.000
_cell.length_b   1.000
_cell.length_c   1.000
_cell.angle_alpha   90.00
_cell.angle_beta   90.00
_cell.angle_gamma   90.00
#
_symmetry.space_group_name_H-M   'P 1'
#
loop_
_entity.id
_entity.type
_entity.pdbx_description
1 polymer ?
#
loop_
_entity_poly.entity_id
_entity_poly.type
_entity_poly.pdbx_seq_one_letter_code
_entity_poly.pdbx_strand_id
1 'polypeptide(L)'
;MTAAVLPRPWRQALPALLLALAWILYSYGETLMANPRGQTIYTWENNTANPATASTNAPAEVTYTLVVPQRQVMALGCNEETSGTFNPLCIRWSDIEDPEQWATATNNNAGEYILEGGSRIVCGRVVGDYVFIWTDVALYMGTFIGDPGETWRFEKLGNHCGAIGPNARVVYSQQAFWIAPDTQ
;
A
#
# COMPACT_ATOMS: atom_id res chain seq x y z
N MET A 1 20.46 25.32 -39.28
CA MET A 1 19.50 25.27 -38.16
C MET A 1 20.09 24.35 -37.12
N THR A 2 20.64 24.91 -36.05
CA THR A 2 21.34 24.17 -34.98
C THR A 2 20.31 23.77 -33.95
N ALA A 3 20.10 22.48 -33.76
CA ALA A 3 19.21 21.97 -32.73
C ALA A 3 19.74 22.35 -31.33
N ALA A 4 18.93 23.05 -30.57
CA ALA A 4 19.24 23.42 -29.19
C ALA A 4 19.32 22.15 -28.34
N VAL A 5 20.54 21.79 -27.91
CA VAL A 5 20.76 20.73 -26.93
C VAL A 5 20.38 21.27 -25.55
N LEU A 6 19.28 20.80 -24.99
CA LEU A 6 18.87 21.15 -23.62
C LEU A 6 19.98 20.75 -22.63
N PRO A 7 20.31 21.61 -21.66
CA PRO A 7 21.36 21.33 -20.68
C PRO A 7 21.03 20.12 -19.80
N ARG A 8 22.05 19.35 -19.43
CA ARG A 8 22.01 18.08 -18.70
C ARG A 8 21.19 18.02 -17.39
N PRO A 9 20.94 19.12 -16.64
CA PRO A 9 20.17 19.03 -15.39
C PRO A 9 18.72 18.57 -15.56
N TRP A 10 18.09 18.78 -16.73
CA TRP A 10 16.71 18.36 -16.97
C TRP A 10 16.53 16.84 -17.16
N ARG A 11 17.60 16.13 -17.54
CA ARG A 11 17.56 14.66 -17.69
C ARG A 11 17.54 13.91 -16.35
N GLN A 12 18.01 14.55 -15.27
CA GLN A 12 17.99 13.97 -13.93
C GLN A 12 16.71 14.32 -13.15
N ALA A 13 16.01 15.37 -13.55
CA ALA A 13 14.73 15.78 -12.92
C ALA A 13 13.51 14.98 -13.39
N LEU A 14 13.56 14.40 -14.60
CA LEU A 14 12.44 13.63 -15.15
C LEU A 14 12.04 12.39 -14.32
N PRO A 15 12.98 11.54 -13.84
CA PRO A 15 12.60 10.43 -12.97
C PRO A 15 12.08 10.88 -11.60
N ALA A 16 12.62 11.96 -11.02
CA ALA A 16 12.14 12.51 -9.77
C ALA A 16 10.73 13.14 -9.90
N LEU A 17 10.43 13.77 -11.02
CA LEU A 17 9.12 14.33 -11.29
C LEU A 17 8.07 13.24 -11.55
N LEU A 18 8.43 12.16 -12.23
CA LEU A 18 7.56 11.01 -12.43
C LEU A 18 7.29 10.26 -11.11
N LEU A 19 8.26 10.15 -10.21
CA LEU A 19 8.09 9.62 -8.87
C LEU A 19 7.17 10.49 -8.02
N ALA A 20 7.24 11.81 -8.15
CA ALA A 20 6.37 12.74 -7.43
C ALA A 20 4.87 12.61 -7.80
N LEU A 21 4.53 12.04 -8.96
CA LEU A 21 3.15 11.82 -9.40
C LEU A 21 2.54 10.51 -8.86
N ALA A 22 3.32 9.66 -8.18
CA ALA A 22 2.89 8.34 -7.72
C ALA A 22 2.90 8.20 -6.19
N TRP A 23 2.67 9.29 -5.47
CA TRP A 23 2.52 9.26 -4.01
C TRP A 23 1.14 8.80 -3.58
N ILE A 24 1.11 7.96 -2.56
CA ILE A 24 -0.09 7.53 -1.87
C ILE A 24 -0.07 8.18 -0.50
N LEU A 25 -1.13 8.91 -0.17
CA LEU A 25 -1.22 9.70 1.04
C LEU A 25 -2.41 9.24 1.88
N TYR A 26 -2.19 9.01 3.17
CA TYR A 26 -3.21 8.69 4.15
C TYR A 26 -3.00 9.47 5.45
N SER A 27 -4.08 9.82 6.12
CA SER A 27 -4.05 10.40 7.45
C SER A 27 -4.01 9.28 8.49
N TYR A 28 -3.11 9.42 9.46
CA TYR A 28 -3.04 8.60 10.67
C TYR A 28 -3.16 9.53 11.88
N GLY A 29 -4.39 9.89 12.22
CA GLY A 29 -4.65 10.96 13.17
C GLY A 29 -4.12 12.30 12.65
N GLU A 30 -3.20 12.94 13.40
CA GLU A 30 -2.54 14.18 12.99
C GLU A 30 -1.30 13.96 12.11
N THR A 31 -0.83 12.71 12.01
CA THR A 31 0.33 12.34 11.19
C THR A 31 -0.11 12.00 9.77
N LEU A 32 0.65 12.44 8.78
CA LEU A 32 0.51 12.03 7.39
C LEU A 32 1.41 10.84 7.10
N MET A 33 0.83 9.77 6.60
CA MET A 33 1.54 8.64 6.00
C MET A 33 1.68 8.86 4.50
N ALA A 34 2.88 8.84 3.98
CA ALA A 34 3.19 9.08 2.59
C ALA A 34 4.03 7.94 2.02
N ASN A 35 3.54 7.29 0.97
CA ASN A 35 4.27 6.23 0.30
C ASN A 35 4.57 6.62 -1.15
N PRO A 36 5.82 6.90 -1.49
CA PRO A 36 6.26 6.92 -2.88
C PRO A 36 6.24 5.47 -3.38
N ARG A 37 5.46 5.21 -4.39
CA ARG A 37 5.25 3.85 -4.90
C ARG A 37 6.57 3.14 -5.20
N GLY A 38 6.77 1.94 -4.63
CA GLY A 38 8.00 1.17 -4.75
C GLY A 38 9.12 1.63 -3.82
N GLN A 39 8.81 2.39 -2.80
CA GLN A 39 9.72 2.79 -1.73
C GLN A 39 9.07 2.55 -0.36
N THR A 40 9.83 2.78 0.71
CA THR A 40 9.30 2.69 2.07
C THR A 40 8.23 3.76 2.36
N ILE A 41 7.58 3.64 3.50
CA ILE A 41 6.59 4.58 3.99
C ILE A 41 7.30 5.71 4.72
N TYR A 42 6.84 6.95 4.51
CA TYR A 42 7.30 8.15 5.20
C TYR A 42 6.21 8.64 6.14
N THR A 43 6.61 9.20 7.26
CA THR A 43 5.74 9.85 8.25
C THR A 43 6.05 11.34 8.34
N TRP A 44 5.01 12.17 8.45
CA TRP A 44 5.14 13.60 8.67
C TRP A 44 4.16 14.05 9.76
N GLU A 45 4.72 14.68 10.81
CA GLU A 45 4.01 15.04 12.05
C GLU A 45 3.31 16.41 11.98
N ASN A 46 2.83 16.83 10.81
CA ASN A 46 2.14 18.11 10.61
C ASN A 46 2.93 19.35 11.15
N ASN A 47 4.24 19.29 11.06
CA ASN A 47 5.13 20.39 11.45
C ASN A 47 5.97 20.83 10.24
N THR A 48 5.69 22.03 9.73
CA THR A 48 6.37 22.58 8.55
C THR A 48 7.86 22.86 8.75
N ALA A 49 8.34 22.90 10.00
CA ALA A 49 9.76 23.02 10.30
C ALA A 49 10.54 21.71 10.12
N ASN A 50 9.84 20.58 10.12
CA ASN A 50 10.44 19.26 10.02
C ASN A 50 10.04 18.59 8.67
N PRO A 51 11.00 18.01 7.93
CA PRO A 51 10.67 17.20 6.76
C PRO A 51 10.00 15.89 7.16
N ALA A 52 9.34 15.23 6.20
CA ALA A 52 8.89 13.86 6.37
C ALA A 52 10.10 12.92 6.57
N THR A 53 9.96 11.96 7.46
CA THR A 53 10.99 10.97 7.77
C THR A 53 10.57 9.58 7.31
N ALA A 54 11.50 8.80 6.77
CA ALA A 54 11.24 7.41 6.43
C ALA A 54 10.99 6.60 7.71
N SER A 55 9.93 5.78 7.71
CA SER A 55 9.73 4.79 8.76
C SER A 55 10.90 3.79 8.73
N THR A 56 11.50 3.56 9.89
CA THR A 56 12.71 2.71 10.00
C THR A 56 12.37 1.22 10.01
N ASN A 57 11.17 0.86 10.41
CA ASN A 57 10.74 -0.52 10.61
C ASN A 57 9.71 -0.99 9.56
N ALA A 58 9.16 -0.08 8.76
CA ALA A 58 8.29 -0.45 7.65
C ALA A 58 9.06 -1.20 6.56
N PRO A 59 8.38 -1.99 5.70
CA PRO A 59 9.00 -2.63 4.55
C PRO A 59 9.74 -1.61 3.66
N ALA A 60 10.92 -1.98 3.15
CA ALA A 60 11.77 -1.09 2.37
C ALA A 60 11.15 -0.70 1.02
N GLU A 61 10.37 -1.61 0.44
CA GLU A 61 9.64 -1.39 -0.81
C GLU A 61 8.16 -1.69 -0.58
N VAL A 62 7.27 -0.73 -0.92
CA VAL A 62 5.83 -0.85 -0.78
C VAL A 62 5.15 -0.32 -2.04
N THR A 63 4.33 -1.15 -2.68
CA THR A 63 3.58 -0.76 -3.89
C THR A 63 2.42 0.16 -3.55
N TYR A 64 1.69 -0.12 -2.47
CA TYR A 64 0.51 0.62 -2.04
C TYR A 64 0.36 0.59 -0.52
N THR A 65 -0.03 1.70 0.08
CA THR A 65 -0.24 1.81 1.54
C THR A 65 -1.70 2.17 1.82
N LEU A 66 -2.22 1.66 2.94
CA LEU A 66 -3.51 2.02 3.51
C LEU A 66 -3.35 2.35 5.00
N VAL A 67 -4.23 3.20 5.51
CA VAL A 67 -4.52 3.28 6.94
C VAL A 67 -5.93 2.74 7.14
N VAL A 68 -6.07 1.76 8.03
CA VAL A 68 -7.33 1.09 8.30
C VAL A 68 -8.01 1.65 9.57
N PRO A 69 -9.33 1.48 9.75
CA PRO A 69 -10.06 2.02 10.90
C PRO A 69 -9.52 1.55 12.25
N GLN A 70 -8.89 0.38 12.30
CA GLN A 70 -8.25 -0.20 13.49
C GLN A 70 -6.94 0.50 13.88
N ARG A 71 -6.61 1.63 13.22
CA ARG A 71 -5.38 2.38 13.43
C ARG A 71 -4.12 1.53 13.23
N GLN A 72 -4.13 0.75 12.17
CA GLN A 72 -2.95 0.05 11.64
C GLN A 72 -2.59 0.63 10.27
N VAL A 73 -1.31 0.61 9.95
CA VAL A 73 -0.81 0.89 8.60
C VAL A 73 -0.64 -0.44 7.87
N MET A 74 -1.21 -0.55 6.69
CA MET A 74 -1.12 -1.76 5.87
C MET A 74 -0.31 -1.49 4.61
N ALA A 75 0.70 -2.30 4.35
CA ALA A 75 1.55 -2.28 3.17
C ALA A 75 1.14 -3.41 2.22
N LEU A 76 0.88 -3.08 0.97
CA LEU A 76 0.41 -4.00 -0.06
C LEU A 76 1.44 -4.12 -1.18
N GLY A 77 1.86 -5.34 -1.52
CA GLY A 77 2.99 -5.60 -2.40
C GLY A 77 4.27 -5.02 -1.80
N CYS A 78 4.89 -5.76 -0.90
CA CYS A 78 6.02 -5.28 -0.10
C CYS A 78 7.04 -6.39 0.19
N ASN A 79 8.14 -6.02 0.88
CA ASN A 79 9.12 -7.02 1.32
C ASN A 79 8.51 -7.92 2.39
N GLU A 80 8.70 -9.23 2.23
CA GLU A 80 8.35 -10.22 3.23
C GLU A 80 9.17 -10.02 4.51
N GLU A 81 8.59 -10.33 5.66
CA GLU A 81 9.24 -10.14 6.96
C GLU A 81 10.47 -11.02 7.12
N THR A 82 10.34 -12.31 6.81
CA THR A 82 11.41 -13.28 7.06
C THR A 82 12.51 -13.22 6.01
N SER A 83 12.16 -13.13 4.72
CA SER A 83 13.14 -13.17 3.63
C SER A 83 13.74 -11.81 3.32
N GLY A 84 13.04 -10.72 3.68
CA GLY A 84 13.36 -9.37 3.25
C GLY A 84 13.21 -9.13 1.74
N THR A 85 12.78 -10.14 0.98
CA THR A 85 12.63 -10.07 -0.47
C THR A 85 11.29 -9.41 -0.84
N PHE A 86 11.29 -8.55 -1.85
CA PHE A 86 10.07 -7.97 -2.36
C PHE A 86 9.16 -9.05 -2.98
N ASN A 87 7.93 -9.13 -2.48
CA ASN A 87 6.88 -10.01 -3.01
C ASN A 87 5.66 -9.18 -3.41
N PRO A 88 5.30 -9.10 -4.69
CA PRO A 88 4.18 -8.28 -5.18
C PRO A 88 2.81 -8.73 -4.66
N LEU A 89 2.69 -9.89 -4.03
CA LEU A 89 1.46 -10.42 -3.42
C LEU A 89 1.49 -10.41 -1.89
N CYS A 90 2.58 -9.94 -1.28
CA CYS A 90 2.72 -9.82 0.16
C CYS A 90 1.90 -8.64 0.71
N ILE A 91 1.23 -8.87 1.81
CA ILE A 91 0.54 -7.87 2.63
C ILE A 91 1.21 -7.91 4.00
N ARG A 92 1.61 -6.75 4.50
CA ARG A 92 2.05 -6.60 5.90
C ARG A 92 1.26 -5.49 6.56
N TRP A 93 1.10 -5.57 7.87
CA TRP A 93 0.45 -4.53 8.66
C TRP A 93 1.19 -4.30 9.98
N SER A 94 1.16 -3.04 10.41
CA SER A 94 1.74 -2.62 11.70
C SER A 94 0.88 -3.11 12.86
N ASP A 95 1.39 -2.96 14.08
CA ASP A 95 0.57 -3.15 15.28
C ASP A 95 -0.54 -2.08 15.38
N ILE A 96 -1.54 -2.35 16.20
CA ILE A 96 -2.64 -1.43 16.51
C ILE A 96 -2.06 -0.23 17.27
N GLU A 97 -2.40 0.99 16.84
CA GLU A 97 -1.95 2.26 17.45
C GLU A 97 -0.42 2.50 17.35
N ASP A 98 0.36 1.56 16.75
CA ASP A 98 1.81 1.73 16.58
C ASP A 98 2.22 1.51 15.11
N PRO A 99 2.37 2.60 14.33
CA PRO A 99 2.73 2.53 12.92
C PRO A 99 4.19 2.16 12.66
N GLU A 100 5.04 2.10 13.69
CA GLU A 100 6.45 1.71 13.60
C GLU A 100 6.69 0.24 14.01
N GLN A 101 5.72 -0.43 14.64
CA GLN A 101 5.83 -1.83 15.02
C GLN A 101 5.32 -2.75 13.90
N TRP A 102 6.26 -3.32 13.14
CA TRP A 102 5.99 -4.19 11.98
C TRP A 102 6.42 -5.64 12.17
N ALA A 103 7.22 -5.92 13.20
CA ALA A 103 7.66 -7.28 13.48
C ALA A 103 6.53 -8.07 14.16
N THR A 104 6.21 -9.23 13.59
CA THR A 104 5.20 -10.15 14.13
C THR A 104 5.67 -10.76 15.45
N ALA A 105 4.85 -10.65 16.49
CA ALA A 105 5.11 -11.23 17.80
C ALA A 105 3.82 -11.76 18.44
N THR A 106 3.96 -12.64 19.42
CA THR A 106 2.81 -13.25 20.11
C THR A 106 2.00 -12.28 20.97
N ASN A 107 2.53 -11.09 21.23
CA ASN A 107 1.93 -10.06 22.09
C ASN A 107 1.56 -8.78 21.32
N ASN A 108 1.55 -8.82 20.00
CA ASN A 108 1.13 -7.70 19.15
C ASN A 108 0.22 -8.20 18.02
N ASN A 109 -0.35 -7.25 17.28
CA ASN A 109 -1.24 -7.49 16.16
C ASN A 109 -0.59 -7.20 14.79
N ALA A 110 0.73 -6.98 14.74
CA ALA A 110 1.46 -6.90 13.49
C ALA A 110 1.49 -8.27 12.80
N GLY A 111 1.56 -8.29 11.48
CA GLY A 111 1.59 -9.56 10.77
C GLY A 111 1.79 -9.44 9.27
N GLU A 112 1.79 -10.60 8.66
CA GLU A 112 2.03 -10.80 7.23
C GLU A 112 1.05 -11.82 6.65
N TYR A 113 0.66 -11.60 5.39
CA TYR A 113 -0.10 -12.57 4.60
C TYR A 113 0.28 -12.48 3.12
N ILE A 114 0.39 -13.61 2.44
CA ILE A 114 0.69 -13.69 1.01
C ILE A 114 -0.55 -14.16 0.26
N LEU A 115 -1.03 -13.36 -0.69
CA LEU A 115 -2.17 -13.70 -1.53
C LEU A 115 -1.80 -14.80 -2.54
N GLU A 116 -2.75 -15.71 -2.82
CA GLU A 116 -2.53 -16.87 -3.71
C GLU A 116 -2.98 -16.62 -5.16
N GLY A 117 -3.43 -15.43 -5.52
CA GLY A 117 -3.99 -15.20 -6.86
C GLY A 117 -3.60 -13.88 -7.50
N GLY A 118 -3.10 -13.98 -8.72
CA GLY A 118 -2.56 -12.89 -9.50
C GLY A 118 -1.04 -12.87 -9.56
N SER A 119 -0.50 -11.87 -10.25
CA SER A 119 0.94 -11.63 -10.31
C SER A 119 1.39 -10.49 -9.38
N ARG A 120 0.46 -9.60 -9.01
CA ARG A 120 0.73 -8.45 -8.15
C ARG A 120 -0.55 -7.86 -7.55
N ILE A 121 -0.41 -7.22 -6.41
CA ILE A 121 -1.43 -6.32 -5.88
C ILE A 121 -1.36 -4.99 -6.64
N VAL A 122 -2.51 -4.52 -7.10
CA VAL A 122 -2.65 -3.25 -7.83
C VAL A 122 -2.96 -2.10 -6.89
N CYS A 123 -3.92 -2.31 -5.99
CA CYS A 123 -4.36 -1.31 -5.01
C CYS A 123 -5.21 -1.95 -3.91
N GLY A 124 -5.49 -1.15 -2.88
CA GLY A 124 -6.43 -1.49 -1.83
C GLY A 124 -7.34 -0.32 -1.47
N ARG A 125 -8.43 -0.59 -0.78
CA ARG A 125 -9.34 0.43 -0.24
C ARG A 125 -10.12 -0.10 0.96
N VAL A 126 -10.31 0.77 1.94
CA VAL A 126 -11.24 0.53 3.04
C VAL A 126 -12.66 0.77 2.56
N VAL A 127 -13.56 -0.16 2.82
CA VAL A 127 -14.98 -0.12 2.48
C VAL A 127 -15.78 -0.56 3.71
N GLY A 128 -16.29 0.39 4.48
CA GLY A 128 -16.86 0.09 5.80
C GLY A 128 -15.80 -0.48 6.74
N ASP A 129 -16.08 -1.64 7.29
CA ASP A 129 -15.17 -2.36 8.21
C ASP A 129 -14.21 -3.33 7.50
N TYR A 130 -14.25 -3.38 6.17
CA TYR A 130 -13.48 -4.30 5.36
C TYR A 130 -12.37 -3.59 4.59
N VAL A 131 -11.35 -4.34 4.22
CA VAL A 131 -10.31 -3.91 3.29
C VAL A 131 -10.46 -4.68 1.99
N PHE A 132 -10.78 -3.99 0.91
CA PHE A 132 -10.78 -4.58 -0.43
C PHE A 132 -9.41 -4.42 -1.06
N ILE A 133 -8.87 -5.52 -1.58
CA ILE A 133 -7.56 -5.59 -2.20
C ILE A 133 -7.71 -6.18 -3.59
N TRP A 134 -7.35 -5.39 -4.60
CA TRP A 134 -7.35 -5.82 -5.99
C TRP A 134 -5.96 -6.27 -6.40
N THR A 135 -5.89 -7.48 -6.91
CA THR A 135 -4.77 -7.92 -7.73
C THR A 135 -5.05 -7.58 -9.20
N ASP A 136 -4.14 -7.92 -10.08
CA ASP A 136 -4.33 -7.81 -11.53
C ASP A 136 -5.41 -8.77 -12.08
N VAL A 137 -5.81 -9.82 -11.34
CA VAL A 137 -6.82 -10.81 -11.78
C VAL A 137 -7.96 -11.05 -10.80
N ALA A 138 -7.81 -10.73 -9.52
CA ALA A 138 -8.76 -11.11 -8.47
C ALA A 138 -9.05 -9.97 -7.50
N LEU A 139 -10.18 -10.10 -6.78
CA LEU A 139 -10.56 -9.25 -5.66
C LEU A 139 -10.53 -10.08 -4.38
N TYR A 140 -9.89 -9.53 -3.35
CA TYR A 140 -9.88 -10.07 -1.99
C TYR A 140 -10.54 -9.11 -1.03
N MET A 141 -11.13 -9.68 0.02
CA MET A 141 -11.67 -8.96 1.16
C MET A 141 -10.88 -9.33 2.42
N GLY A 142 -10.31 -8.33 3.07
CA GLY A 142 -9.70 -8.44 4.39
C GLY A 142 -10.73 -8.10 5.47
N THR A 143 -10.90 -9.00 6.42
CA THR A 143 -11.75 -8.84 7.61
C THR A 143 -10.88 -8.79 8.84
N PHE A 144 -11.08 -7.79 9.69
CA PHE A 144 -10.38 -7.67 10.96
C PHE A 144 -10.96 -8.68 11.96
N ILE A 145 -10.12 -9.53 12.53
CA ILE A 145 -10.45 -10.50 13.58
C ILE A 145 -9.97 -9.98 14.94
N GLY A 146 -8.76 -9.43 14.98
CA GLY A 146 -8.19 -8.79 16.17
C GLY A 146 -7.48 -9.73 17.14
N ASP A 147 -7.40 -11.02 16.81
CA ASP A 147 -6.63 -11.96 17.65
C ASP A 147 -5.14 -11.91 17.30
N PRO A 148 -4.24 -11.88 18.29
CA PRO A 148 -2.82 -12.10 18.05
C PRO A 148 -2.60 -13.46 17.37
N GLY A 149 -2.04 -13.46 16.18
CA GLY A 149 -1.88 -14.68 15.36
C GLY A 149 -2.91 -14.83 14.22
N GLU A 150 -4.09 -14.20 14.32
CA GLU A 150 -5.04 -14.03 13.22
C GLU A 150 -5.65 -12.62 13.27
N THR A 151 -4.84 -11.59 13.11
CA THR A 151 -5.33 -10.20 13.15
C THR A 151 -6.23 -9.88 11.97
N TRP A 152 -5.89 -10.36 10.79
CA TRP A 152 -6.64 -10.20 9.56
C TRP A 152 -6.87 -11.53 8.86
N ARG A 153 -8.08 -11.72 8.35
CA ARG A 153 -8.44 -12.83 7.46
C ARG A 153 -8.70 -12.30 6.07
N PHE A 154 -8.06 -12.91 5.06
CA PHE A 154 -8.23 -12.51 3.67
C PHE A 154 -8.95 -13.61 2.89
N GLU A 155 -10.08 -13.25 2.27
CA GLU A 155 -10.90 -14.14 1.47
C GLU A 155 -10.96 -13.64 0.02
N LYS A 156 -10.79 -14.56 -0.94
CA LYS A 156 -10.94 -14.24 -2.35
C LYS A 156 -12.43 -14.16 -2.68
N LEU A 157 -12.91 -13.00 -3.10
CA LEU A 157 -14.30 -12.78 -3.49
C LEU A 157 -14.59 -13.19 -4.94
N GLY A 158 -13.60 -13.11 -5.81
CA GLY A 158 -13.79 -13.46 -7.22
C GLY A 158 -12.50 -13.54 -8.01
N ASN A 159 -12.57 -14.24 -9.14
CA ASN A 159 -11.55 -14.31 -10.18
C ASN A 159 -12.00 -13.49 -11.40
N HIS A 160 -11.08 -13.09 -12.27
CA HIS A 160 -11.34 -12.25 -13.44
C HIS A 160 -12.01 -10.90 -13.12
N CYS A 161 -11.76 -10.38 -11.91
CA CYS A 161 -12.30 -9.13 -11.43
C CYS A 161 -11.20 -8.22 -10.81
N GLY A 162 -9.96 -8.41 -11.22
CA GLY A 162 -8.84 -7.56 -10.85
C GLY A 162 -9.02 -6.11 -11.30
N ALA A 163 -8.14 -5.21 -10.88
CA ALA A 163 -8.17 -3.82 -11.30
C ALA A 163 -7.11 -3.52 -12.38
N ILE A 164 -7.47 -2.74 -13.39
CA ILE A 164 -6.53 -2.32 -14.45
C ILE A 164 -5.46 -1.36 -13.93
N GLY A 165 -5.76 -0.62 -12.85
CA GLY A 165 -4.83 0.35 -12.26
C GLY A 165 -5.29 0.89 -10.91
N PRO A 166 -4.38 1.51 -10.13
CA PRO A 166 -4.67 1.93 -8.76
C PRO A 166 -5.72 3.02 -8.62
N ASN A 167 -5.92 3.82 -9.67
CA ASN A 167 -6.91 4.90 -9.70
C ASN A 167 -8.18 4.54 -10.49
N ALA A 168 -8.28 3.31 -11.02
CA ALA A 168 -9.39 2.82 -11.81
C ALA A 168 -10.54 2.28 -10.94
N ARG A 169 -10.74 2.84 -9.75
CA ARG A 169 -11.78 2.44 -8.80
C ARG A 169 -12.36 3.64 -8.04
N VAL A 170 -13.61 3.51 -7.64
CA VAL A 170 -14.29 4.45 -6.76
C VAL A 170 -15.09 3.67 -5.71
N VAL A 171 -15.11 4.18 -4.49
CA VAL A 171 -15.95 3.67 -3.41
C VAL A 171 -16.96 4.75 -3.06
N TYR A 172 -18.24 4.38 -3.05
CA TYR A 172 -19.33 5.24 -2.66
C TYR A 172 -20.25 4.47 -1.70
N SER A 173 -20.49 5.00 -0.51
CA SER A 173 -21.18 4.30 0.56
C SER A 173 -20.49 2.96 0.86
N GLN A 174 -21.19 1.85 0.81
CA GLN A 174 -20.64 0.50 1.02
C GLN A 174 -20.45 -0.29 -0.30
N GLN A 175 -20.35 0.43 -1.42
CA GLN A 175 -20.21 -0.16 -2.74
C GLN A 175 -18.88 0.27 -3.37
N ALA A 176 -18.24 -0.65 -4.08
CA ALA A 176 -17.04 -0.39 -4.86
C ALA A 176 -17.31 -0.63 -6.34
N PHE A 177 -16.84 0.30 -7.19
CA PHE A 177 -16.89 0.20 -8.63
C PHE A 177 -15.46 0.31 -9.16
N TRP A 178 -15.09 -0.51 -10.11
CA TRP A 178 -13.76 -0.48 -10.72
C TRP A 178 -13.78 -0.94 -12.18
N ILE A 179 -12.70 -0.62 -12.88
CA ILE A 179 -12.49 -1.10 -14.25
C ILE A 179 -11.59 -2.33 -14.16
N ALA A 180 -12.13 -3.48 -14.55
CA ALA A 180 -11.37 -4.71 -14.67
C ALA A 180 -10.58 -4.74 -15.99
N PRO A 181 -9.42 -5.45 -16.05
CA PRO A 181 -8.81 -5.78 -17.32
C PRO A 181 -9.78 -6.59 -18.17
N ASP A 182 -9.80 -6.33 -19.48
CA ASP A 182 -10.55 -7.15 -20.42
C ASP A 182 -9.84 -8.51 -20.53
N THR A 183 -10.40 -9.51 -19.87
CA THR A 183 -9.92 -10.90 -19.92
C THR A 183 -10.76 -11.65 -20.94
N GLN A 184 -10.36 -11.59 -22.20
CA GLN A 184 -10.85 -12.53 -23.22
C GLN A 184 -10.25 -13.91 -23.01
#